data_7ea8dc5b38d8bf41b4cecae7e9d2a2a5
#
_entry.id   7ea8dc5b38d8bf41b4cecae7e9d2a2a5
#
_cell.length_a   1.000
_cell.length_b   1.000
_cell.length_c   1.000
_cell.angle_alpha   90.00
_cell.angle_beta   90.00
_cell.angle_gamma   90.00
#
_symmetry.space_group_name_H-M   'P 1'
#
loop_
_entity.id
_entity.type
_entity.pdbx_description
1 polymer ?
#
loop_
_entity_poly.entity_id
_entity_poly.type
_entity_poly.pdbx_seq_one_letter_code
_entity_poly.pdbx_strand_id
1 'polypeptide(L)'
;MVTSLEDVKEAVEFIGFPCYLKYTQRHIEAVSNHLILYSEADYEAAQDKIALGTCILEAWIPSEKVVSLSVVRNERGELLVYPPFEQVQSSAVSGTQVRYPVKLHEEVEREIRRLGRYLVETLALVGCMTIDFLVTSAGVVYINSVEIGAKDAAMFTLGAMSLSCYEAMVRAVVGLPLPSLVPLADAAIALPLEALNAEQVMTQYMLRTDWGFALFNPMGRNPLDLEGQVIVTGDSLAHCQRQIELTDILKK
;
A
#
# COMPACT_ATOMS: atom_id res chain seq x y z
N MET A 1 15.08 -18.57 0.80
CA MET A 1 13.84 -19.27 1.21
C MET A 1 14.20 -20.20 2.34
N VAL A 2 13.32 -20.33 3.31
CA VAL A 2 13.50 -21.18 4.50
C VAL A 2 12.29 -22.10 4.65
N THR A 3 12.57 -23.38 4.88
CA THR A 3 11.57 -24.45 5.02
C THR A 3 11.72 -25.24 6.32
N SER A 4 12.82 -24.98 7.03
CA SER A 4 13.17 -25.60 8.31
C SER A 4 13.76 -24.56 9.27
N LEU A 5 13.82 -24.91 10.55
CA LEU A 5 14.46 -24.07 11.56
C LEU A 5 15.99 -23.98 11.33
N GLU A 6 16.59 -25.05 10.80
CA GLU A 6 18.00 -25.05 10.41
C GLU A 6 18.28 -24.00 9.33
N ASP A 7 17.43 -23.93 8.29
CA ASP A 7 17.56 -22.91 7.23
C ASP A 7 17.49 -21.50 7.82
N VAL A 8 16.61 -21.28 8.84
CA VAL A 8 16.50 -19.97 9.52
C VAL A 8 17.79 -19.64 10.26
N LYS A 9 18.35 -20.60 11.01
CA LYS A 9 19.61 -20.37 11.77
C LYS A 9 20.76 -20.05 10.84
N GLU A 10 20.93 -20.84 9.77
CA GLU A 10 21.96 -20.56 8.75
C GLU A 10 21.76 -19.18 8.11
N ALA A 11 20.52 -18.81 7.74
CA ALA A 11 20.26 -17.52 7.14
C ALA A 11 20.49 -16.35 8.11
N VAL A 12 20.20 -16.53 9.41
CA VAL A 12 20.45 -15.52 10.45
C VAL A 12 21.95 -15.27 10.63
N GLU A 13 22.82 -16.26 10.44
CA GLU A 13 24.29 -16.06 10.49
C GLU A 13 24.78 -15.05 9.44
N PHE A 14 24.10 -14.96 8.29
CA PHE A 14 24.41 -14.01 7.22
C PHE A 14 23.67 -12.68 7.33
N ILE A 15 22.38 -12.74 7.73
CA ILE A 15 21.48 -11.58 7.73
C ILE A 15 21.62 -10.80 9.05
N GLY A 16 21.79 -11.50 10.18
CA GLY A 16 21.76 -10.94 11.51
C GLY A 16 20.35 -10.66 12.05
N PHE A 17 20.29 -10.25 13.31
CA PHE A 17 19.07 -9.77 13.96
C PHE A 17 19.03 -8.23 14.00
N PRO A 18 17.85 -7.61 13.99
CA PRO A 18 16.55 -8.24 13.73
C PRO A 18 16.35 -8.61 12.27
N CYS A 19 15.50 -9.62 12.02
CA CYS A 19 15.14 -10.04 10.66
C CYS A 19 13.66 -10.36 10.55
N TYR A 20 13.15 -10.33 9.33
CA TYR A 20 11.75 -10.63 8.99
C TYR A 20 11.59 -12.02 8.42
N LEU A 21 10.66 -12.80 8.97
CA LEU A 21 10.20 -14.06 8.43
C LEU A 21 8.81 -13.87 7.82
N LYS A 22 8.71 -13.98 6.49
CA LYS A 22 7.47 -13.76 5.72
C LYS A 22 7.08 -15.03 4.98
N TYR A 23 5.77 -15.30 4.80
CA TYR A 23 5.33 -16.35 3.88
C TYR A 23 5.65 -15.97 2.43
N THR A 24 6.02 -16.98 1.61
CA THR A 24 6.22 -16.81 0.15
C THR A 24 4.91 -16.59 -0.59
N GLN A 25 3.79 -17.07 -0.04
CA GLN A 25 2.45 -16.90 -0.56
C GLN A 25 1.57 -16.24 0.49
N ARG A 26 0.63 -15.39 0.07
CA ARG A 26 -0.39 -14.85 0.96
C ARG A 26 -1.29 -16.00 1.41
N HIS A 27 -1.19 -16.40 2.67
CA HIS A 27 -2.15 -17.27 3.30
C HIS A 27 -3.35 -16.46 3.75
N ILE A 28 -4.53 -16.80 3.22
CA ILE A 28 -5.79 -16.08 3.44
C ILE A 28 -6.24 -16.13 4.90
N GLU A 29 -5.71 -17.07 5.70
CA GLU A 29 -6.13 -17.31 7.09
C GLU A 29 -5.05 -17.00 8.14
N ALA A 30 -3.88 -16.54 7.75
CA ALA A 30 -2.80 -16.32 8.71
C ALA A 30 -3.01 -15.03 9.52
N VAL A 31 -2.94 -15.16 10.83
CA VAL A 31 -3.05 -14.07 11.80
C VAL A 31 -2.04 -12.94 11.57
N SER A 32 -0.90 -13.24 10.97
CA SER A 32 0.09 -12.25 10.52
C SER A 32 0.93 -12.84 9.38
N ASN A 33 1.07 -12.10 8.29
CA ASN A 33 1.90 -12.54 7.16
C ASN A 33 3.41 -12.47 7.46
N HIS A 34 3.82 -11.82 8.55
CA HIS A 34 5.23 -11.68 8.94
C HIS A 34 5.45 -11.87 10.44
N LEU A 35 6.65 -12.29 10.79
CA LEU A 35 7.17 -12.40 12.15
C LEU A 35 8.53 -11.71 12.19
N ILE A 36 8.75 -10.84 13.17
CA ILE A 36 10.07 -10.25 13.41
C ILE A 36 10.80 -11.15 14.40
N LEU A 37 12.01 -11.54 14.05
CA LEU A 37 12.92 -12.24 14.95
C LEU A 37 13.93 -11.22 15.48
N TYR A 38 13.92 -10.97 16.79
CA TYR A 38 14.85 -10.07 17.46
C TYR A 38 16.06 -10.80 18.02
N SER A 39 15.91 -12.09 18.31
CA SER A 39 16.94 -12.95 18.89
C SER A 39 16.61 -14.43 18.68
N GLU A 40 17.50 -15.32 19.14
CA GLU A 40 17.28 -16.74 19.15
C GLU A 40 16.07 -17.19 19.98
N ALA A 41 15.61 -16.37 20.92
CA ALA A 41 14.41 -16.66 21.73
C ALA A 41 13.14 -16.73 20.86
N ASP A 42 13.16 -16.16 19.65
CA ASP A 42 12.04 -16.15 18.73
C ASP A 42 11.98 -17.37 17.79
N TYR A 43 12.95 -18.30 17.92
CA TYR A 43 13.03 -19.49 17.05
C TYR A 43 11.83 -20.45 17.21
N GLU A 44 11.23 -20.54 18.39
CA GLU A 44 10.01 -21.35 18.60
C GLU A 44 8.85 -20.81 17.75
N ALA A 45 8.61 -19.51 17.78
CA ALA A 45 7.60 -18.85 16.96
C ALA A 45 7.92 -18.93 15.44
N ALA A 46 9.21 -18.90 15.08
CA ALA A 46 9.65 -19.12 13.71
C ALA A 46 9.35 -20.53 13.22
N GLN A 47 9.57 -21.54 14.07
CA GLN A 47 9.26 -22.94 13.76
C GLN A 47 7.77 -23.15 13.52
N ASP A 48 6.91 -22.60 14.38
CA ASP A 48 5.46 -22.65 14.23
C ASP A 48 5.01 -22.02 12.90
N LYS A 49 5.62 -20.90 12.54
CA LYS A 49 5.31 -20.21 11.29
C LYS A 49 5.73 -21.04 10.07
N ILE A 50 6.92 -21.63 10.08
CA ILE A 50 7.43 -22.45 8.97
C ILE A 50 6.61 -23.73 8.82
N ALA A 51 6.11 -24.31 9.92
CA ALA A 51 5.24 -25.48 9.87
C ALA A 51 3.95 -25.25 9.07
N LEU A 52 3.51 -24.00 8.93
CA LEU A 52 2.33 -23.62 8.16
C LEU A 52 2.62 -23.32 6.68
N GLY A 53 3.88 -23.13 6.30
CA GLY A 53 4.25 -22.89 4.91
C GLY A 53 5.66 -22.37 4.70
N THR A 54 6.09 -22.41 3.44
CA THR A 54 7.42 -21.91 3.04
C THR A 54 7.54 -20.42 3.29
N CYS A 55 8.64 -20.00 3.90
CA CYS A 55 8.93 -18.63 4.24
C CYS A 55 10.17 -18.06 3.51
N ILE A 56 10.29 -16.75 3.54
CA ILE A 56 11.50 -16.00 3.19
C ILE A 56 11.99 -15.31 4.45
N LEU A 57 13.29 -15.38 4.73
CA LEU A 57 13.94 -14.57 5.74
C LEU A 57 14.62 -13.37 5.06
N GLU A 58 14.34 -12.17 5.55
CA GLU A 58 14.85 -10.90 5.04
C GLU A 58 15.44 -10.07 6.18
N ALA A 59 16.46 -9.25 5.88
CA ALA A 59 16.96 -8.27 6.83
C ALA A 59 15.84 -7.29 7.23
N TRP A 60 15.76 -6.99 8.51
CA TRP A 60 14.89 -5.90 8.97
C TRP A 60 15.53 -4.56 8.65
N ILE A 61 14.81 -3.73 7.91
CA ILE A 61 15.27 -2.39 7.52
C ILE A 61 14.55 -1.36 8.38
N PRO A 62 15.28 -0.58 9.19
CA PRO A 62 14.69 0.49 10.02
C PRO A 62 14.20 1.63 9.11
N SER A 63 12.98 1.50 8.60
CA SER A 63 12.36 2.50 7.75
C SER A 63 11.57 3.51 8.57
N GLU A 64 11.68 4.79 8.18
CA GLU A 64 10.86 5.87 8.72
C GLU A 64 9.50 5.92 8.02
N LYS A 65 9.48 5.58 6.71
CA LYS A 65 8.28 5.61 5.88
C LYS A 65 8.17 4.39 4.98
N VAL A 66 6.94 3.97 4.77
CA VAL A 66 6.57 3.07 3.67
C VAL A 66 5.93 3.94 2.58
N VAL A 67 6.59 4.04 1.45
CA VAL A 67 6.16 4.88 0.32
C VAL A 67 5.81 4.00 -0.86
N SER A 68 4.67 4.24 -1.46
CA SER A 68 4.22 3.50 -2.65
C SER A 68 4.23 4.38 -3.87
N LEU A 69 4.51 3.76 -5.01
CA LEU A 69 4.43 4.37 -6.33
C LEU A 69 3.67 3.45 -7.27
N SER A 70 2.64 3.97 -7.92
CA SER A 70 1.97 3.27 -9.02
C SER A 70 2.43 3.82 -10.36
N VAL A 71 2.78 2.92 -11.28
CA VAL A 71 3.20 3.25 -12.64
C VAL A 71 2.36 2.43 -13.61
N VAL A 72 1.76 3.11 -14.58
CA VAL A 72 0.99 2.48 -15.66
C VAL A 72 1.74 2.65 -16.97
N ARG A 73 1.81 1.59 -17.77
CA ARG A 73 2.44 1.60 -19.10
C ARG A 73 1.53 0.89 -20.10
N ASN A 74 1.34 1.49 -21.27
CA ASN A 74 0.61 0.85 -22.37
C ASN A 74 1.57 0.14 -23.34
N GLU A 75 1.00 -0.56 -24.33
CA GLU A 75 1.74 -1.29 -25.35
C GLU A 75 2.66 -0.39 -26.23
N ARG A 76 2.33 0.90 -26.34
CA ARG A 76 3.14 1.89 -27.09
C ARG A 76 4.33 2.39 -26.30
N GLY A 77 4.47 1.97 -25.03
CA GLY A 77 5.52 2.43 -24.14
C GLY A 77 5.24 3.78 -23.47
N GLU A 78 4.03 4.33 -23.61
CA GLU A 78 3.62 5.54 -22.89
C GLU A 78 3.48 5.21 -21.39
N LEU A 79 4.07 6.06 -20.55
CA LEU A 79 4.09 5.91 -19.10
C LEU A 79 3.24 6.96 -18.40
N LEU A 80 2.44 6.53 -17.45
CA LEU A 80 1.76 7.37 -16.48
C LEU A 80 2.27 7.03 -15.09
N VAL A 81 2.95 7.99 -14.45
CA VAL A 81 3.55 7.82 -13.12
C VAL A 81 2.71 8.61 -12.12
N TYR A 82 2.05 7.91 -11.22
CA TYR A 82 1.29 8.55 -10.14
C TYR A 82 2.23 9.23 -9.15
N PRO A 83 1.74 10.25 -8.42
CA PRO A 83 2.53 10.81 -7.33
C PRO A 83 2.76 9.74 -6.25
N PRO A 84 3.93 9.72 -5.60
CA PRO A 84 4.17 8.84 -4.46
C PRO A 84 3.21 9.14 -3.31
N PHE A 85 2.85 8.12 -2.56
CA PHE A 85 1.99 8.22 -1.40
C PHE A 85 2.51 7.36 -0.25
N GLU A 86 2.14 7.71 0.97
CA GLU A 86 2.61 7.05 2.18
C GLU A 86 1.56 6.03 2.67
N GLN A 87 2.01 4.84 3.02
CA GLN A 87 1.21 3.86 3.75
C GLN A 87 1.54 3.95 5.24
N VAL A 88 0.53 4.20 6.05
CA VAL A 88 0.68 4.37 7.49
C VAL A 88 -0.11 3.29 8.22
N GLN A 89 0.60 2.48 9.00
CA GLN A 89 -0.03 1.60 9.97
C GLN A 89 -0.12 2.34 11.31
N SER A 90 -1.31 2.40 11.87
CA SER A 90 -1.55 3.07 13.14
C SER A 90 -2.26 2.11 14.09
N SER A 91 -1.86 2.12 15.35
CA SER A 91 -2.60 1.39 16.39
C SER A 91 -4.04 1.90 16.61
N ALA A 92 -4.31 3.13 16.17
CA ALA A 92 -5.62 3.75 16.28
C ALA A 92 -6.57 3.40 15.12
N VAL A 93 -6.05 2.86 14.02
CA VAL A 93 -6.82 2.53 12.82
C VAL A 93 -6.51 1.09 12.42
N SER A 94 -7.52 0.23 12.41
CA SER A 94 -7.37 -1.12 11.84
C SER A 94 -7.07 -1.01 10.36
N GLY A 95 -6.09 -1.78 9.86
CA GLY A 95 -5.65 -1.71 8.47
C GLY A 95 -4.67 -0.58 8.16
N THR A 96 -4.40 -0.39 6.88
CA THR A 96 -3.41 0.57 6.38
C THR A 96 -4.07 1.84 5.87
N GLN A 97 -3.77 2.96 6.50
CA GLN A 97 -4.16 4.29 6.03
C GLN A 97 -3.21 4.76 4.91
N VAL A 98 -3.76 5.40 3.89
CA VAL A 98 -2.97 6.04 2.83
C VAL A 98 -3.01 7.55 2.99
N ARG A 99 -1.86 8.19 2.83
CA ARG A 99 -1.70 9.66 2.87
C ARG A 99 -1.02 10.17 1.60
N TYR A 100 -1.64 11.17 0.99
CA TYR A 100 -1.13 11.89 -0.17
C TYR A 100 -1.24 13.40 0.08
N PRO A 101 -0.21 14.20 -0.26
CA PRO A 101 1.12 13.81 -0.70
C PRO A 101 1.98 13.27 0.45
N VAL A 102 2.97 12.44 0.12
CA VAL A 102 4.03 12.09 1.05
C VAL A 102 5.09 13.18 1.05
N LYS A 103 5.58 13.57 2.24
CA LYS A 103 6.72 14.50 2.35
C LYS A 103 8.03 13.73 2.23
N LEU A 104 8.76 13.98 1.15
CA LEU A 104 10.07 13.40 0.84
C LEU A 104 11.07 14.50 0.50
N HIS A 105 12.36 14.23 0.69
CA HIS A 105 13.41 15.00 0.08
C HIS A 105 13.38 14.80 -1.45
N GLU A 106 13.68 15.84 -2.21
CA GLU A 106 13.60 15.81 -3.69
C GLU A 106 14.41 14.67 -4.31
N GLU A 107 15.59 14.38 -3.75
CA GLU A 107 16.45 13.30 -4.23
C GLU A 107 15.82 11.92 -4.02
N VAL A 108 15.16 11.71 -2.88
CA VAL A 108 14.45 10.47 -2.54
C VAL A 108 13.25 10.26 -3.47
N GLU A 109 12.46 11.30 -3.69
CA GLU A 109 11.31 11.22 -4.62
C GLU A 109 11.79 10.95 -6.05
N ARG A 110 12.85 11.60 -6.49
CA ARG A 110 13.45 11.38 -7.81
C ARG A 110 13.92 9.93 -7.98
N GLU A 111 14.55 9.38 -6.95
CA GLU A 111 15.03 7.98 -6.97
C GLU A 111 13.86 6.99 -7.01
N ILE A 112 12.82 7.18 -6.20
CA ILE A 112 11.59 6.37 -6.21
C ILE A 112 10.96 6.37 -7.61
N ARG A 113 10.79 7.55 -8.22
CA ARG A 113 10.24 7.69 -9.58
C ARG A 113 11.13 7.04 -10.63
N ARG A 114 12.46 7.16 -10.51
CA ARG A 114 13.43 6.53 -11.40
C ARG A 114 13.34 5.01 -11.34
N LEU A 115 13.33 4.46 -10.14
CA LEU A 115 13.23 3.00 -9.93
C LEU A 115 11.90 2.46 -10.47
N GLY A 116 10.79 3.15 -10.22
CA GLY A 116 9.49 2.74 -10.73
C GLY A 116 9.43 2.69 -12.25
N ARG A 117 9.93 3.72 -12.92
CA ARG A 117 10.03 3.74 -14.40
C ARG A 117 10.92 2.62 -14.92
N TYR A 118 12.11 2.49 -14.33
CA TYR A 118 13.09 1.47 -14.74
C TYR A 118 12.52 0.06 -14.66
N LEU A 119 11.83 -0.29 -13.58
CA LEU A 119 11.24 -1.62 -13.42
C LEU A 119 10.16 -1.90 -14.47
N VAL A 120 9.24 -0.96 -14.68
CA VAL A 120 8.12 -1.13 -15.62
C VAL A 120 8.63 -1.21 -17.07
N GLU A 121 9.66 -0.42 -17.42
CA GLU A 121 10.28 -0.44 -18.76
C GLU A 121 11.08 -1.72 -18.99
N THR A 122 11.91 -2.12 -18.01
CA THR A 122 12.76 -3.33 -18.11
C THR A 122 11.92 -4.60 -18.25
N LEU A 123 10.80 -4.67 -17.53
CA LEU A 123 9.87 -5.79 -17.62
C LEU A 123 8.93 -5.70 -18.83
N ALA A 124 9.01 -4.62 -19.61
CA ALA A 124 8.09 -4.32 -20.72
C ALA A 124 6.62 -4.52 -20.33
N LEU A 125 6.26 -4.19 -19.08
CA LEU A 125 4.92 -4.38 -18.55
C LEU A 125 3.90 -3.58 -19.36
N VAL A 126 2.76 -4.20 -19.67
CA VAL A 126 1.55 -3.53 -20.13
C VAL A 126 0.50 -3.65 -19.03
N GLY A 127 0.05 -2.52 -18.50
CA GLY A 127 -0.86 -2.46 -17.36
C GLY A 127 -0.32 -1.57 -16.25
N CYS A 128 -0.58 -1.92 -15.01
CA CYS A 128 -0.16 -1.21 -13.81
C CYS A 128 0.84 -2.03 -13.00
N MET A 129 1.80 -1.36 -12.39
CA MET A 129 2.66 -1.91 -11.35
C MET A 129 2.62 -0.97 -10.14
N THR A 130 2.41 -1.52 -8.96
CA THR A 130 2.56 -0.79 -7.69
C THR A 130 3.77 -1.32 -6.94
N ILE A 131 4.65 -0.42 -6.54
CA ILE A 131 5.91 -0.72 -5.87
C ILE A 131 5.90 -0.05 -4.51
N ASP A 132 6.19 -0.82 -3.48
CA ASP A 132 6.38 -0.29 -2.13
C ASP A 132 7.87 -0.14 -1.84
N PHE A 133 8.22 0.99 -1.28
CA PHE A 133 9.58 1.33 -0.89
C PHE A 133 9.65 1.55 0.62
N LEU A 134 10.72 1.07 1.23
CA LEU A 134 11.14 1.46 2.57
C LEU A 134 12.10 2.64 2.45
N VAL A 135 11.77 3.74 3.10
CA VAL A 135 12.63 4.94 3.14
C VAL A 135 13.16 5.09 4.55
N THR A 136 14.47 5.06 4.70
CA THR A 136 15.14 5.24 6.00
C THR A 136 15.23 6.72 6.37
N SER A 137 15.52 7.02 7.64
CA SER A 137 15.79 8.40 8.10
C SER A 137 16.98 9.06 7.41
N ALA A 138 17.92 8.27 6.87
CA ALA A 138 19.04 8.76 6.06
C ALA A 138 18.68 8.99 4.59
N GLY A 139 17.43 8.76 4.18
CA GLY A 139 16.98 8.91 2.80
C GLY A 139 17.35 7.76 1.87
N VAL A 140 17.83 6.63 2.41
CA VAL A 140 18.10 5.44 1.60
C VAL A 140 16.78 4.76 1.24
N VAL A 141 16.64 4.38 -0.04
CA VAL A 141 15.43 3.77 -0.60
C VAL A 141 15.67 2.29 -0.87
N TYR A 142 14.84 1.42 -0.31
CA TYR A 142 14.82 -0.01 -0.59
C TYR A 142 13.49 -0.41 -1.22
N ILE A 143 13.52 -1.28 -2.23
CA ILE A 143 12.32 -1.90 -2.77
C ILE A 143 11.87 -2.96 -1.78
N ASN A 144 10.65 -2.83 -1.25
CA ASN A 144 10.06 -3.78 -0.31
C ASN A 144 9.17 -4.81 -1.00
N SER A 145 8.30 -4.35 -1.89
CA SER A 145 7.43 -5.24 -2.68
C SER A 145 7.14 -4.66 -4.05
N VAL A 146 6.88 -5.54 -4.99
CA VAL A 146 6.44 -5.21 -6.34
C VAL A 146 5.20 -6.05 -6.64
N GLU A 147 4.11 -5.39 -7.00
CA GLU A 147 2.86 -6.06 -7.38
C GLU A 147 2.43 -5.60 -8.77
N ILE A 148 2.05 -6.56 -9.61
CA ILE A 148 1.43 -6.28 -10.91
C ILE A 148 -0.06 -6.04 -10.66
N GLY A 149 -0.52 -4.84 -10.98
CA GLY A 149 -1.87 -4.37 -10.76
C GLY A 149 -1.95 -3.10 -9.91
N ALA A 150 -3.15 -2.55 -9.82
CA ALA A 150 -3.47 -1.47 -8.90
C ALA A 150 -3.82 -2.07 -7.53
N LYS A 151 -3.05 -1.71 -6.51
CA LYS A 151 -3.30 -2.11 -5.11
C LYS A 151 -4.46 -1.33 -4.51
N ASP A 152 -5.04 -1.86 -3.42
CA ASP A 152 -6.04 -1.15 -2.60
C ASP A 152 -5.52 0.21 -2.12
N ALA A 153 -4.23 0.30 -1.81
CA ALA A 153 -3.58 1.55 -1.45
C ALA A 153 -3.65 2.63 -2.56
N ALA A 154 -3.85 2.26 -3.82
CA ALA A 154 -4.06 3.20 -4.93
C ALA A 154 -5.50 3.73 -5.04
N MET A 155 -6.45 3.28 -4.18
CA MET A 155 -7.85 3.75 -4.21
C MET A 155 -7.99 5.24 -3.94
N PHE A 156 -7.03 5.87 -3.24
CA PHE A 156 -7.06 7.32 -3.07
C PHE A 156 -7.13 8.08 -4.41
N THR A 157 -6.64 7.48 -5.49
CA THR A 157 -6.67 8.07 -6.82
C THR A 157 -8.08 8.21 -7.39
N LEU A 158 -9.06 7.45 -6.87
CA LEU A 158 -10.48 7.56 -7.26
C LEU A 158 -11.11 8.91 -6.85
N GLY A 159 -10.61 9.51 -5.77
CA GLY A 159 -11.10 10.81 -5.30
C GLY A 159 -10.12 11.96 -5.51
N ALA A 160 -8.82 11.68 -5.60
CA ALA A 160 -7.80 12.72 -5.59
C ALA A 160 -7.15 13.01 -6.97
N MET A 161 -7.41 12.17 -8.00
CA MET A 161 -6.79 12.31 -9.32
C MET A 161 -7.83 12.34 -10.42
N SER A 162 -7.51 13.04 -11.53
CA SER A 162 -8.38 13.13 -12.73
C SER A 162 -8.55 11.79 -13.46
N LEU A 163 -7.65 10.85 -13.23
CA LEU A 163 -7.68 9.49 -13.73
C LEU A 163 -7.26 8.56 -12.62
N SER A 164 -8.12 7.61 -12.25
CA SER A 164 -7.77 6.61 -11.25
C SER A 164 -6.73 5.61 -11.79
N CYS A 165 -5.93 5.05 -10.89
CA CYS A 165 -4.95 4.01 -11.24
C CYS A 165 -5.63 2.79 -11.88
N TYR A 166 -6.84 2.47 -11.45
CA TYR A 166 -7.65 1.36 -11.98
C TYR A 166 -8.11 1.61 -13.42
N GLU A 167 -8.64 2.80 -13.70
CA GLU A 167 -9.04 3.18 -15.05
C GLU A 167 -7.84 3.25 -15.99
N ALA A 168 -6.72 3.85 -15.52
CA ALA A 168 -5.50 3.91 -16.31
C ALA A 168 -4.97 2.51 -16.66
N MET A 169 -5.03 1.57 -15.70
CA MET A 169 -4.64 0.17 -15.93
C MET A 169 -5.52 -0.48 -17.02
N VAL A 170 -6.84 -0.31 -16.95
CA VAL A 170 -7.76 -0.84 -17.97
C VAL A 170 -7.45 -0.20 -19.32
N ARG A 171 -7.30 1.13 -19.39
CA ARG A 171 -6.94 1.83 -20.63
C ARG A 171 -5.65 1.29 -21.25
N ALA A 172 -4.62 1.09 -20.42
CA ALA A 172 -3.34 0.57 -20.88
C ALA A 172 -3.45 -0.83 -21.50
N VAL A 173 -4.22 -1.72 -20.86
CA VAL A 173 -4.38 -3.12 -21.29
C VAL A 173 -5.21 -3.23 -22.57
N VAL A 174 -6.23 -2.40 -22.73
CA VAL A 174 -7.10 -2.44 -23.92
C VAL A 174 -6.63 -1.50 -25.05
N GLY A 175 -5.43 -0.90 -24.91
CA GLY A 175 -4.83 -0.06 -25.96
C GLY A 175 -5.45 1.34 -26.12
N LEU A 176 -6.20 1.82 -25.10
CA LEU A 176 -6.73 3.19 -25.09
C LEU A 176 -5.64 4.22 -24.75
N PRO A 177 -5.79 5.49 -25.19
CA PRO A 177 -4.87 6.56 -24.82
C PRO A 177 -4.83 6.78 -23.29
N LEU A 178 -3.65 7.11 -22.78
CA LEU A 178 -3.46 7.54 -21.40
C LEU A 178 -3.50 9.07 -21.34
N PRO A 179 -4.58 9.69 -20.81
CA PRO A 179 -4.66 11.14 -20.66
C PRO A 179 -3.68 11.62 -19.60
N SER A 180 -3.36 12.91 -19.63
CA SER A 180 -2.52 13.56 -18.61
C SER A 180 -3.16 13.43 -17.24
N LEU A 181 -2.34 13.10 -16.26
CA LEU A 181 -2.76 13.00 -14.86
C LEU A 181 -2.75 14.38 -14.21
N VAL A 182 -3.86 14.78 -13.63
CA VAL A 182 -4.02 16.04 -12.90
C VAL A 182 -4.52 15.73 -11.49
N PRO A 183 -3.88 16.22 -10.43
CA PRO A 183 -4.44 16.17 -9.09
C PRO A 183 -5.74 16.99 -9.03
N LEU A 184 -6.78 16.43 -8.40
CA LEU A 184 -8.06 17.10 -8.14
C LEU A 184 -8.11 17.68 -6.73
N ALA A 185 -7.20 17.26 -5.85
CA ALA A 185 -7.04 17.75 -4.50
C ALA A 185 -5.53 17.86 -4.17
N ASP A 186 -5.18 18.83 -3.33
CA ASP A 186 -3.80 19.02 -2.88
C ASP A 186 -3.39 17.96 -1.87
N ALA A 187 -4.35 17.39 -1.13
CA ALA A 187 -4.13 16.30 -0.18
C ALA A 187 -5.31 15.34 -0.13
N ALA A 188 -5.00 14.09 0.22
CA ALA A 188 -6.00 13.06 0.48
C ALA A 188 -5.54 12.10 1.59
N ILE A 189 -6.49 11.64 2.39
CA ILE A 189 -6.32 10.52 3.33
C ILE A 189 -7.35 9.47 2.96
N ALA A 190 -6.89 8.26 2.62
CA ALA A 190 -7.78 7.14 2.38
C ALA A 190 -7.77 6.19 3.59
N LEU A 191 -8.96 5.84 4.05
CA LEU A 191 -9.22 5.03 5.24
C LEU A 191 -9.90 3.73 4.82
N PRO A 192 -9.38 2.55 5.21
CA PRO A 192 -10.03 1.29 4.94
C PRO A 192 -11.34 1.18 5.74
N LEU A 193 -12.40 0.63 5.12
CA LEU A 193 -13.73 0.52 5.75
C LEU A 193 -13.73 -0.28 7.05
N GLU A 194 -12.85 -1.26 7.17
CA GLU A 194 -12.70 -2.07 8.39
C GLU A 194 -12.35 -1.24 9.63
N ALA A 195 -11.70 -0.08 9.43
CA ALA A 195 -11.36 0.87 10.49
C ALA A 195 -12.49 1.85 10.83
N LEU A 196 -13.59 1.85 10.07
CA LEU A 196 -14.61 2.87 10.12
C LEU A 196 -15.92 2.37 10.74
N ASN A 197 -16.64 3.27 11.37
CA ASN A 197 -18.00 3.04 11.81
C ASN A 197 -18.95 3.10 10.60
N ALA A 198 -19.62 1.99 10.28
CA ALA A 198 -20.46 1.89 9.09
C ALA A 198 -21.61 2.91 9.06
N GLU A 199 -22.22 3.23 10.21
CA GLU A 199 -23.30 4.22 10.32
C GLU A 199 -22.77 5.62 9.99
N GLN A 200 -21.58 5.96 10.49
CA GLN A 200 -20.94 7.23 10.19
C GLN A 200 -20.50 7.31 8.73
N VAL A 201 -19.99 6.23 8.15
CA VAL A 201 -19.68 6.17 6.71
C VAL A 201 -20.91 6.50 5.88
N MET A 202 -22.06 5.88 6.16
CA MET A 202 -23.31 6.15 5.44
C MET A 202 -23.81 7.59 5.66
N THR A 203 -23.65 8.12 6.88
CA THR A 203 -23.96 9.52 7.17
C THR A 203 -23.11 10.47 6.35
N GLN A 204 -21.80 10.26 6.31
CA GLN A 204 -20.89 11.10 5.52
C GLN A 204 -21.14 10.94 4.02
N TYR A 205 -21.44 9.74 3.53
CA TYR A 205 -21.81 9.49 2.14
C TYR A 205 -23.02 10.34 1.68
N MET A 206 -24.01 10.53 2.56
CA MET A 206 -25.18 11.36 2.25
C MET A 206 -24.90 12.87 2.36
N LEU A 207 -23.93 13.29 3.17
CA LEU A 207 -23.70 14.71 3.50
C LEU A 207 -22.54 15.32 2.72
N ARG A 208 -21.55 14.52 2.31
CA ARG A 208 -20.31 15.00 1.70
C ARG A 208 -20.34 14.89 0.19
N THR A 209 -20.00 15.99 -0.46
CA THR A 209 -19.78 16.04 -1.92
C THR A 209 -18.30 16.15 -2.28
N ASP A 210 -17.46 16.38 -1.27
CA ASP A 210 -16.02 16.61 -1.36
C ASP A 210 -15.19 15.37 -0.98
N TRP A 211 -15.84 14.30 -0.48
CA TRP A 211 -15.20 13.04 -0.16
C TRP A 211 -15.42 12.00 -1.26
N GLY A 212 -14.45 11.11 -1.46
CA GLY A 212 -14.59 9.93 -2.32
C GLY A 212 -15.00 8.70 -1.51
N PHE A 213 -15.86 7.86 -2.09
CA PHE A 213 -16.32 6.62 -1.47
C PHE A 213 -16.15 5.48 -2.49
N ALA A 214 -15.14 4.65 -2.28
CA ALA A 214 -14.93 3.43 -3.04
C ALA A 214 -15.51 2.27 -2.24
N LEU A 215 -16.78 1.96 -2.49
CA LEU A 215 -17.53 0.95 -1.77
C LEU A 215 -17.89 -0.20 -2.72
N PHE A 216 -17.55 -1.43 -2.35
CA PHE A 216 -17.93 -2.61 -3.10
C PHE A 216 -18.41 -3.71 -2.17
N ASN A 217 -19.27 -4.56 -2.72
CA ASN A 217 -19.73 -5.77 -2.05
C ASN A 217 -19.09 -6.97 -2.77
N PRO A 218 -18.21 -7.74 -2.10
CA PRO A 218 -17.65 -8.96 -2.67
C PRO A 218 -18.77 -9.95 -3.03
N MET A 219 -18.71 -10.49 -4.23
CA MET A 219 -19.74 -11.42 -4.74
C MET A 219 -19.92 -12.61 -3.79
N GLY A 220 -21.17 -12.87 -3.38
CA GLY A 220 -21.57 -14.00 -2.56
C GLY A 220 -21.56 -13.78 -1.05
N ARG A 221 -21.22 -12.57 -0.59
CA ARG A 221 -21.32 -12.17 0.83
C ARG A 221 -22.63 -11.44 1.14
N ASN A 222 -22.90 -11.24 2.44
CA ASN A 222 -24.03 -10.44 2.91
C ASN A 222 -24.00 -9.05 2.25
N PRO A 223 -25.14 -8.51 1.73
CA PRO A 223 -25.20 -7.17 1.16
C PRO A 223 -24.71 -6.03 2.06
N LEU A 224 -24.60 -6.28 3.37
CA LEU A 224 -24.09 -5.31 4.37
C LEU A 224 -22.57 -5.41 4.56
N ASP A 225 -21.90 -6.45 4.04
CA ASP A 225 -20.46 -6.61 4.12
C ASP A 225 -19.79 -5.79 3.01
N LEU A 226 -19.64 -4.50 3.24
CA LEU A 226 -18.96 -3.59 2.33
C LEU A 226 -17.44 -3.64 2.58
N GLU A 227 -16.69 -3.74 1.49
CA GLU A 227 -15.23 -3.53 1.45
C GLU A 227 -14.94 -2.21 0.73
N GLY A 228 -13.73 -1.68 0.92
CA GLY A 228 -13.29 -0.48 0.21
C GLY A 228 -12.67 0.57 1.11
N GLN A 229 -12.74 1.82 0.66
CA GLN A 229 -12.12 2.94 1.36
C GLN A 229 -12.98 4.20 1.29
N VAL A 230 -12.87 5.04 2.32
CA VAL A 230 -13.32 6.42 2.32
C VAL A 230 -12.11 7.31 2.06
N ILE A 231 -12.23 8.21 1.07
CA ILE A 231 -11.17 9.10 0.64
C ILE A 231 -11.55 10.52 1.02
N VAL A 232 -10.88 11.03 2.05
CA VAL A 232 -11.06 12.40 2.54
C VAL A 232 -10.08 13.30 1.82
N THR A 233 -10.58 14.27 1.06
CA THR A 233 -9.77 15.22 0.30
C THR A 233 -9.75 16.60 0.93
N GLY A 234 -8.73 17.39 0.62
CA GLY A 234 -8.57 18.75 1.14
C GLY A 234 -7.34 19.45 0.56
N ASP A 235 -7.11 20.66 1.06
CA ASP A 235 -5.96 21.51 0.72
C ASP A 235 -4.67 21.11 1.48
N SER A 236 -4.79 20.29 2.51
CA SER A 236 -3.66 19.80 3.29
C SER A 236 -3.99 18.52 4.05
N LEU A 237 -2.98 17.70 4.37
CA LEU A 237 -3.16 16.52 5.23
C LEU A 237 -3.71 16.89 6.62
N ALA A 238 -3.32 18.04 7.16
CA ALA A 238 -3.85 18.52 8.43
C ALA A 238 -5.35 18.86 8.35
N HIS A 239 -5.79 19.38 7.20
CA HIS A 239 -7.22 19.63 6.94
C HIS A 239 -7.98 18.29 6.83
N CYS A 240 -7.49 17.34 6.04
CA CYS A 240 -8.10 16.01 5.94
C CYS A 240 -8.20 15.33 7.31
N GLN A 241 -7.13 15.36 8.10
CA GLN A 241 -7.11 14.78 9.45
C GLN A 241 -8.14 15.42 10.37
N ARG A 242 -8.27 16.74 10.34
CA ARG A 242 -9.29 17.47 11.13
C ARG A 242 -10.70 17.08 10.73
N GLN A 243 -10.98 16.90 9.44
CA GLN A 243 -12.28 16.44 8.97
C GLN A 243 -12.61 15.04 9.52
N ILE A 244 -11.63 14.11 9.53
CA ILE A 244 -11.78 12.76 10.08
C ILE A 244 -12.13 12.83 11.58
N GLU A 245 -11.39 13.65 12.34
CA GLU A 245 -11.61 13.82 13.79
C GLU A 245 -12.98 14.42 14.13
N LEU A 246 -13.43 15.42 13.36
CA LEU A 246 -14.71 16.09 13.57
C LEU A 246 -15.93 15.23 13.24
N THR A 247 -15.76 14.21 12.40
CA THR A 247 -16.87 13.35 11.96
C THR A 247 -17.04 12.10 12.81
N ASP A 248 -16.10 11.83 13.73
CA ASP A 248 -16.09 10.62 14.57
C ASP A 248 -16.27 9.32 13.77
N ILE A 249 -15.74 9.32 12.54
CA ILE A 249 -15.93 8.22 11.58
C ILE A 249 -15.11 6.96 11.92
N LEU A 250 -14.03 7.11 12.70
CA LEU A 250 -13.21 5.98 13.13
C LEU A 250 -13.94 5.12 14.16
N LYS A 251 -13.76 3.80 14.09
CA LYS A 251 -14.17 2.91 15.17
C LYS A 251 -13.37 3.26 16.43
N LYS A 252 -14.05 3.26 17.56
CA LYS A 252 -13.43 3.39 18.90
C LYS A 252 -13.03 2.04 19.43
#